data_ad1dd9bbc0fab8fe75bf43b49e5b0082
#
_entry.id   ad1dd9bbc0fab8fe75bf43b49e5b0082
#
_cell.length_a   1.000
_cell.length_b   1.000
_cell.length_c   1.000
_cell.angle_alpha   90.00
_cell.angle_beta   90.00
_cell.angle_gamma   90.00
#
_symmetry.space_group_name_H-M   'P 1'
#
loop_
_entity.id
_entity.type
_entity.pdbx_description
1 polymer ?
#
loop_
_entity_poly.entity_id
_entity_poly.type
_entity_poly.pdbx_seq_one_letter_code
_entity_poly.pdbx_strand_id
1 'polypeptide(L)'
;MDKILSSSGMEIDIVPVEGELNVGPQHPGSGHMRIYVKLNGDIIEDAELDVGYVHRAVEKLSENRNYMHLIPLVERPAILDSIHMNLGYVMAVEKIIATDVPERAQYLRSFAAEVNRIASHLYGLGILGIFLGHSTAFMWGFGDREVWVTILEALTGARVTNSYIIPGGVRRDISPAIMEMTKKAIDYTRRKLEDWRKIFFYNPTIRARLENVGVMTKEKAIEWGAVGPNLRASGVPFDVRKDEPYAAYSSLDFEIPVYKEGDGLARGLVRLDEMEQSMRILEQIMKDLPEGNILSDRFFKQIPPIRLKKYWEGQHRIVLPGYYASFRPPKGEASSRVEAARGELFYYLVSDGSPKPFRLRMITPSYRMIYAFKQLLKGSRFADLVSVYGSFDYFPPEADR
;
A
#
# COMPACT_ATOMS: atom_id res chain seq x y z
N MET A 1 -29.08 18.02 32.41
CA MET A 1 -28.50 19.36 32.11
C MET A 1 -27.48 19.60 33.16
N ASP A 2 -26.21 19.52 32.81
CA ASP A 2 -25.12 19.80 33.75
C ASP A 2 -24.91 21.29 33.80
N LYS A 3 -24.97 21.85 35.03
CA LYS A 3 -24.74 23.28 35.28
C LYS A 3 -23.32 23.46 35.80
N ILE A 4 -22.57 24.33 35.18
CA ILE A 4 -21.26 24.76 35.69
C ILE A 4 -21.41 26.12 36.35
N LEU A 5 -20.95 26.24 37.60
CA LEU A 5 -20.82 27.53 38.27
C LEU A 5 -19.58 28.27 37.73
N SER A 6 -19.80 29.43 37.12
CA SER A 6 -18.69 30.30 36.75
C SER A 6 -18.01 30.89 37.99
N SER A 7 -16.78 31.38 37.88
CA SER A 7 -16.06 32.05 38.95
C SER A 7 -16.76 33.33 39.46
N SER A 8 -17.77 33.79 38.75
CA SER A 8 -18.64 34.94 39.12
C SER A 8 -19.95 34.50 39.78
N GLY A 9 -20.19 33.21 40.01
CA GLY A 9 -21.41 32.69 40.62
C GLY A 9 -22.62 32.65 39.65
N MET A 10 -22.43 32.87 38.35
CA MET A 10 -23.46 32.68 37.34
C MET A 10 -23.60 31.23 36.99
N GLU A 11 -24.81 30.68 37.03
CA GLU A 11 -25.13 29.38 36.48
C GLU A 11 -25.11 29.48 34.96
N ILE A 12 -24.25 28.70 34.31
CA ILE A 12 -24.18 28.58 32.87
C ILE A 12 -24.82 27.26 32.49
N ASP A 13 -25.94 27.30 31.77
CA ASP A 13 -26.53 26.13 31.17
C ASP A 13 -25.64 25.68 30.00
N ILE A 14 -25.05 24.48 30.12
CA ILE A 14 -24.38 23.85 29.00
C ILE A 14 -25.46 23.26 28.10
N VAL A 15 -25.81 23.97 27.04
CA VAL A 15 -26.61 23.42 25.95
C VAL A 15 -25.64 22.62 25.09
N PRO A 16 -25.82 21.30 24.96
CA PRO A 16 -25.04 20.53 23.98
C PRO A 16 -25.23 21.16 22.60
N VAL A 17 -24.18 21.61 21.99
CA VAL A 17 -24.24 22.14 20.61
C VAL A 17 -24.31 20.92 19.69
N GLU A 18 -25.53 20.56 19.30
CA GLU A 18 -25.72 19.64 18.19
C GLU A 18 -25.30 20.33 16.90
N GLY A 19 -24.46 19.70 16.13
CA GLY A 19 -23.95 20.25 14.87
C GLY A 19 -23.68 19.16 13.84
N GLU A 20 -23.79 19.55 12.60
CA GLU A 20 -23.41 18.75 11.45
C GLU A 20 -22.20 19.41 10.79
N LEU A 21 -21.15 18.64 10.53
CA LEU A 21 -19.94 19.17 9.95
C LEU A 21 -19.51 18.31 8.76
N ASN A 22 -19.13 19.01 7.69
CA ASN A 22 -18.66 18.38 6.46
C ASN A 22 -17.15 18.63 6.28
N VAL A 23 -16.37 17.56 6.31
CA VAL A 23 -14.91 17.61 6.11
C VAL A 23 -14.57 17.01 4.75
N GLY A 24 -14.05 17.84 3.85
CA GLY A 24 -13.71 17.45 2.48
C GLY A 24 -14.82 17.66 1.46
N PRO A 25 -14.64 17.24 0.19
CA PRO A 25 -13.55 16.39 -0.31
C PRO A 25 -12.21 17.12 -0.56
N GLN A 26 -12.16 18.43 -0.51
CA GLN A 26 -10.94 19.23 -0.69
C GLN A 26 -10.43 19.75 0.65
N HIS A 27 -10.10 18.82 1.54
CA HIS A 27 -9.57 19.13 2.85
C HIS A 27 -8.41 18.19 3.20
N PRO A 28 -7.28 18.68 3.72
CA PRO A 28 -6.13 17.83 4.04
C PRO A 28 -6.48 16.63 4.94
N GLY A 29 -7.38 16.82 5.91
CA GLY A 29 -7.82 15.77 6.83
C GLY A 29 -8.77 14.73 6.25
N SER A 30 -9.20 14.87 4.98
CA SER A 30 -10.08 13.89 4.32
C SER A 30 -9.45 13.25 3.06
N GLY A 31 -8.38 13.83 2.52
CA GLY A 31 -7.63 13.27 1.41
C GLY A 31 -8.45 12.92 0.17
N HIS A 32 -9.37 13.75 -0.29
CA HIS A 32 -10.30 13.55 -1.42
C HIS A 32 -11.52 12.65 -1.12
N MET A 33 -11.87 12.50 0.13
CA MET A 33 -13.09 11.86 0.60
C MET A 33 -13.92 12.89 1.36
N ARG A 34 -15.24 12.84 1.28
CA ARG A 34 -16.11 13.60 2.16
C ARG A 34 -16.35 12.79 3.42
N ILE A 35 -16.12 13.40 4.58
CA ILE A 35 -16.45 12.86 5.89
C ILE A 35 -17.53 13.78 6.47
N TYR A 36 -18.74 13.29 6.52
CA TYR A 36 -19.84 13.99 7.18
C TYR A 36 -19.97 13.46 8.59
N VAL A 37 -19.97 14.34 9.57
CA VAL A 37 -20.08 13.98 10.99
C VAL A 37 -21.22 14.72 11.66
N LYS A 38 -21.97 13.98 12.47
CA LYS A 38 -22.94 14.55 13.41
C LYS A 38 -22.28 14.64 14.78
N LEU A 39 -22.30 15.82 15.35
CA LEU A 39 -21.62 16.16 16.60
C LEU A 39 -22.62 16.44 17.73
N ASN A 40 -22.26 15.98 18.93
CA ASN A 40 -22.85 16.39 20.17
C ASN A 40 -21.71 16.94 21.05
N GLY A 41 -21.59 18.26 21.12
CA GLY A 41 -20.40 18.92 21.63
C GLY A 41 -19.17 18.60 20.77
N ASP A 42 -18.16 17.97 21.35
CA ASP A 42 -16.93 17.53 20.66
C ASP A 42 -16.95 16.04 20.28
N ILE A 43 -18.03 15.33 20.60
CA ILE A 43 -18.18 13.88 20.33
C ILE A 43 -18.89 13.65 19.00
N ILE A 44 -18.34 12.76 18.19
CA ILE A 44 -18.95 12.28 16.95
C ILE A 44 -20.02 11.24 17.29
N GLU A 45 -21.28 11.59 17.15
CA GLU A 45 -22.40 10.64 17.32
C GLU A 45 -22.53 9.69 16.14
N ASP A 46 -22.40 10.23 14.92
CA ASP A 46 -22.46 9.47 13.71
C ASP A 46 -21.50 10.05 12.66
N ALA A 47 -21.07 9.20 11.75
CA ALA A 47 -20.22 9.59 10.63
C ALA A 47 -20.66 8.89 9.34
N GLU A 48 -20.65 9.62 8.24
CA GLU A 48 -20.79 9.06 6.91
C GLU A 48 -19.56 9.36 6.06
N LEU A 49 -19.11 8.36 5.34
CA LEU A 49 -17.96 8.45 4.44
C LEU A 49 -18.48 8.36 3.01
N ASP A 50 -18.26 9.43 2.27
CA ASP A 50 -18.64 9.51 0.88
C ASP A 50 -17.36 9.47 0.02
N VAL A 51 -17.16 8.35 -0.66
CA VAL A 51 -16.05 8.05 -1.56
C VAL A 51 -16.52 8.19 -3.01
N GLY A 52 -15.59 8.25 -3.96
CA GLY A 52 -15.91 8.35 -5.37
C GLY A 52 -15.40 9.63 -6.04
N TYR A 53 -14.91 10.61 -5.28
CA TYR A 53 -14.43 11.89 -5.82
C TYR A 53 -13.18 11.76 -6.69
N VAL A 54 -12.44 10.67 -6.54
CA VAL A 54 -11.28 10.32 -7.37
C VAL A 54 -11.48 9.00 -8.11
N HIS A 55 -12.74 8.58 -8.28
CA HIS A 55 -13.08 7.41 -9.08
C HIS A 55 -12.80 7.64 -10.56
N ARG A 56 -11.92 6.81 -11.12
CA ARG A 56 -11.46 6.91 -12.51
C ARG A 56 -11.87 5.74 -13.38
N ALA A 57 -12.81 4.93 -12.89
CA ALA A 57 -13.36 3.78 -13.59
C ALA A 57 -12.30 2.77 -14.08
N VAL A 58 -11.24 2.54 -13.29
CA VAL A 58 -10.10 1.70 -13.70
C VAL A 58 -10.54 0.28 -14.07
N GLU A 59 -11.45 -0.33 -13.30
CA GLU A 59 -12.02 -1.64 -13.62
C GLU A 59 -12.75 -1.62 -14.98
N LYS A 60 -13.54 -0.59 -15.26
CA LYS A 60 -14.29 -0.46 -16.52
C LYS A 60 -13.38 -0.13 -17.71
N LEU A 61 -12.39 0.71 -17.51
CA LEU A 61 -11.38 1.00 -18.52
C LEU A 61 -10.57 -0.25 -18.89
N SER A 62 -10.37 -1.16 -17.93
CA SER A 62 -9.66 -2.41 -18.15
C SER A 62 -10.36 -3.32 -19.17
N GLU A 63 -11.69 -3.33 -19.23
CA GLU A 63 -12.47 -4.08 -20.20
C GLU A 63 -12.30 -3.54 -21.66
N ASN A 64 -11.75 -2.34 -21.82
CA ASN A 64 -11.57 -1.67 -23.11
C ASN A 64 -10.11 -1.54 -23.54
N ARG A 65 -9.17 -2.07 -22.77
CA ARG A 65 -7.72 -1.99 -23.07
C ARG A 65 -7.11 -3.39 -23.09
N ASN A 66 -6.03 -3.56 -23.86
CA ASN A 66 -5.33 -4.84 -23.87
C ASN A 66 -4.55 -5.07 -22.57
N TYR A 67 -4.30 -6.34 -22.24
CA TYR A 67 -3.67 -6.77 -20.99
C TYR A 67 -2.36 -6.04 -20.66
N MET A 68 -1.55 -5.72 -21.65
CA MET A 68 -0.26 -5.06 -21.40
C MET A 68 -0.41 -3.56 -21.14
N HIS A 69 -1.40 -2.91 -21.76
CA HIS A 69 -1.73 -1.52 -21.49
C HIS A 69 -2.39 -1.34 -20.11
N LEU A 70 -2.83 -2.42 -19.48
CA LEU A 70 -3.37 -2.36 -18.11
C LEU A 70 -2.28 -2.23 -17.05
N ILE A 71 -1.06 -2.69 -17.30
CA ILE A 71 0.03 -2.60 -16.32
C ILE A 71 0.16 -1.18 -15.75
N PRO A 72 0.37 -0.12 -16.56
CA PRO A 72 0.43 1.24 -16.02
C PRO A 72 -0.92 1.76 -15.51
N LEU A 73 -2.05 1.19 -15.93
CA LEU A 73 -3.37 1.62 -15.48
C LEU A 73 -3.68 1.11 -14.08
N VAL A 74 -3.41 -0.17 -13.79
CA VAL A 74 -3.68 -0.78 -12.49
C VAL A 74 -2.80 -0.24 -11.36
N GLU A 75 -1.68 0.38 -11.67
CA GLU A 75 -0.82 1.05 -10.69
C GLU A 75 -1.39 2.40 -10.19
N ARG A 76 -2.28 3.03 -10.95
CA ARG A 76 -2.76 4.38 -10.69
C ARG A 76 -3.70 4.53 -9.49
N PRO A 77 -4.52 3.54 -9.12
CA PRO A 77 -5.33 3.63 -7.90
C PRO A 77 -4.48 3.79 -6.63
N ALA A 78 -3.36 3.06 -6.53
CA ALA A 78 -2.45 3.17 -5.39
C ALA A 78 -1.02 3.48 -5.87
N ILE A 79 -0.78 4.73 -6.27
CA ILE A 79 0.52 5.17 -6.82
C ILE A 79 1.70 4.94 -5.85
N LEU A 80 1.44 4.92 -4.56
CA LEU A 80 2.44 4.68 -3.52
C LEU A 80 2.80 3.19 -3.42
N ASP A 81 1.89 2.30 -3.82
CA ASP A 81 2.03 0.85 -3.83
C ASP A 81 2.07 0.29 -5.25
N SER A 82 2.60 1.07 -6.20
CA SER A 82 2.58 0.75 -7.64
C SER A 82 3.13 -0.63 -7.97
N ILE A 83 4.22 -1.06 -7.32
CA ILE A 83 4.81 -2.39 -7.52
C ILE A 83 3.87 -3.50 -7.06
N HIS A 84 3.21 -3.34 -5.90
CA HIS A 84 2.26 -4.34 -5.38
C HIS A 84 1.02 -4.44 -6.27
N MET A 85 0.48 -3.30 -6.73
CA MET A 85 -0.63 -3.24 -7.67
C MET A 85 -0.29 -3.96 -8.97
N ASN A 86 0.90 -3.68 -9.52
CA ASN A 86 1.41 -4.32 -10.72
C ASN A 86 1.61 -5.83 -10.53
N LEU A 87 2.24 -6.25 -9.42
CA LEU A 87 2.52 -7.65 -9.10
C LEU A 87 1.22 -8.46 -9.02
N GLY A 88 0.22 -7.99 -8.27
CA GLY A 88 -1.06 -8.67 -8.12
C GLY A 88 -1.76 -8.88 -9.46
N TYR A 89 -1.83 -7.84 -10.29
CA TYR A 89 -2.40 -7.95 -11.62
C TYR A 89 -1.67 -8.96 -12.52
N VAL A 90 -0.33 -8.86 -12.58
CA VAL A 90 0.49 -9.73 -13.43
C VAL A 90 0.38 -11.19 -13.00
N MET A 91 0.36 -11.48 -11.68
CA MET A 91 0.16 -12.85 -11.17
C MET A 91 -1.18 -13.44 -11.61
N ALA A 92 -2.26 -12.64 -11.63
CA ALA A 92 -3.56 -13.12 -12.14
C ALA A 92 -3.49 -13.45 -13.63
N VAL A 93 -2.81 -12.64 -14.44
CA VAL A 93 -2.58 -12.92 -15.87
C VAL A 93 -1.75 -14.20 -16.05
N GLU A 94 -0.67 -14.36 -15.29
CA GLU A 94 0.23 -15.52 -15.34
C GLU A 94 -0.49 -16.84 -15.02
N LYS A 95 -1.39 -16.82 -14.03
CA LYS A 95 -2.24 -17.99 -13.72
C LYS A 95 -3.12 -18.39 -14.90
N ILE A 96 -3.71 -17.42 -15.64
CA ILE A 96 -4.54 -17.74 -16.83
C ILE A 96 -3.69 -18.33 -17.97
N ILE A 97 -2.50 -17.76 -18.21
CA ILE A 97 -1.62 -18.25 -19.30
C ILE A 97 -0.77 -19.46 -18.90
N ALA A 98 -0.83 -19.87 -17.63
CA ALA A 98 -0.06 -20.97 -17.06
C ALA A 98 1.44 -20.87 -17.40
N THR A 99 2.04 -19.70 -17.19
CA THR A 99 3.46 -19.47 -17.46
C THR A 99 4.28 -19.58 -16.18
N ASP A 100 5.42 -20.26 -16.30
CA ASP A 100 6.40 -20.32 -15.23
C ASP A 100 7.26 -19.04 -15.24
N VAL A 101 7.56 -18.53 -14.05
CA VAL A 101 8.40 -17.35 -13.87
C VAL A 101 9.76 -17.80 -13.33
N PRO A 102 10.89 -17.40 -13.97
CA PRO A 102 12.22 -17.76 -13.50
C PRO A 102 12.46 -17.36 -12.05
N GLU A 103 13.19 -18.19 -11.31
CA GLU A 103 13.48 -17.98 -9.90
C GLU A 103 14.12 -16.62 -9.65
N ARG A 104 15.13 -16.22 -10.44
CA ARG A 104 15.73 -14.90 -10.38
C ARG A 104 14.71 -13.78 -10.48
N ALA A 105 13.74 -13.90 -11.38
CA ALA A 105 12.68 -12.91 -11.54
C ALA A 105 11.74 -12.86 -10.31
N GLN A 106 11.50 -13.99 -9.65
CA GLN A 106 10.72 -14.03 -8.40
C GLN A 106 11.43 -13.26 -7.28
N TYR A 107 12.76 -13.43 -7.13
CA TYR A 107 13.55 -12.67 -6.18
C TYR A 107 13.55 -11.17 -6.49
N LEU A 108 13.68 -10.78 -7.77
CA LEU A 108 13.62 -9.38 -8.19
C LEU A 108 12.25 -8.73 -7.96
N ARG A 109 11.16 -9.50 -8.11
CA ARG A 109 9.80 -9.06 -7.76
C ARG A 109 9.68 -8.78 -6.27
N SER A 110 10.15 -9.70 -5.42
CA SER A 110 10.18 -9.50 -3.96
C SER A 110 11.06 -8.33 -3.56
N PHE A 111 12.23 -8.16 -4.19
CA PHE A 111 13.09 -7.00 -3.97
C PHE A 111 12.36 -5.69 -4.24
N ALA A 112 11.75 -5.55 -5.43
CA ALA A 112 11.05 -4.33 -5.80
C ALA A 112 9.83 -4.07 -4.89
N ALA A 113 9.11 -5.13 -4.48
CA ALA A 113 7.97 -5.03 -3.56
C ALA A 113 8.41 -4.51 -2.18
N GLU A 114 9.51 -5.02 -1.61
CA GLU A 114 9.97 -4.57 -0.29
C GLU A 114 10.58 -3.16 -0.32
N VAL A 115 11.29 -2.77 -1.39
CA VAL A 115 11.72 -1.37 -1.59
C VAL A 115 10.50 -0.44 -1.65
N ASN A 116 9.45 -0.84 -2.36
CA ASN A 116 8.22 -0.06 -2.47
C ASN A 116 7.45 -0.01 -1.14
N ARG A 117 7.43 -1.11 -0.35
CA ARG A 117 6.81 -1.16 0.97
C ARG A 117 7.44 -0.14 1.93
N ILE A 118 8.77 -0.11 2.03
CA ILE A 118 9.49 0.86 2.88
C ILE A 118 9.15 2.29 2.44
N ALA A 119 9.21 2.58 1.14
CA ALA A 119 8.87 3.90 0.62
C ALA A 119 7.42 4.30 0.92
N SER A 120 6.47 3.35 0.88
CA SER A 120 5.06 3.58 1.19
C SER A 120 4.83 3.83 2.67
N HIS A 121 5.46 3.04 3.55
CA HIS A 121 5.36 3.26 5.01
C HIS A 121 5.94 4.60 5.46
N LEU A 122 7.10 5.01 4.91
CA LEU A 122 7.68 6.32 5.19
C LEU A 122 6.76 7.46 4.74
N TYR A 123 6.07 7.31 3.61
CA TYR A 123 5.03 8.24 3.20
C TYR A 123 3.89 8.30 4.22
N GLY A 124 3.33 7.15 4.61
CA GLY A 124 2.23 7.07 5.58
C GLY A 124 2.59 7.70 6.93
N LEU A 125 3.80 7.45 7.43
CA LEU A 125 4.29 8.07 8.68
C LEU A 125 4.49 9.59 8.54
N GLY A 126 4.97 10.05 7.39
CA GLY A 126 5.07 11.49 7.10
C GLY A 126 3.68 12.16 7.13
N ILE A 127 2.69 11.54 6.48
CA ILE A 127 1.30 12.04 6.48
C ILE A 127 0.70 11.99 7.90
N LEU A 128 0.95 10.95 8.67
CA LEU A 128 0.55 10.92 10.08
C LEU A 128 1.16 12.10 10.86
N GLY A 129 2.44 12.39 10.61
CA GLY A 129 3.12 13.53 11.23
C GLY A 129 2.41 14.85 10.98
N ILE A 130 2.07 15.17 9.73
CA ILE A 130 1.39 16.45 9.42
C ILE A 130 -0.02 16.52 10.00
N PHE A 131 -0.76 15.41 10.06
CA PHE A 131 -2.09 15.36 10.67
C PHE A 131 -2.06 15.60 12.18
N LEU A 132 -0.96 15.23 12.84
CA LEU A 132 -0.74 15.52 14.25
C LEU A 132 -0.09 16.88 14.50
N GLY A 133 0.07 17.72 13.48
CA GLY A 133 0.69 19.04 13.58
C GLY A 133 2.22 18.99 13.70
N HIS A 134 2.86 17.85 13.43
CA HIS A 134 4.30 17.67 13.54
C HIS A 134 4.97 17.77 12.16
N SER A 135 5.15 19.01 11.67
CA SER A 135 5.70 19.29 10.33
C SER A 135 7.11 18.70 10.10
N THR A 136 7.94 18.64 11.16
CA THR A 136 9.27 18.03 11.08
C THR A 136 9.19 16.53 10.72
N ALA A 137 8.27 15.78 11.32
CA ALA A 137 8.08 14.36 10.99
C ALA A 137 7.58 14.19 9.54
N PHE A 138 6.74 15.10 9.05
CA PHE A 138 6.34 15.14 7.64
C PHE A 138 7.57 15.30 6.72
N MET A 139 8.43 16.29 7.00
CA MET A 139 9.65 16.51 6.20
C MET A 139 10.62 15.33 6.28
N TRP A 140 10.76 14.69 7.44
CA TRP A 140 11.56 13.49 7.59
C TRP A 140 11.01 12.33 6.76
N GLY A 141 9.72 12.04 6.86
CA GLY A 141 9.10 10.95 6.11
C GLY A 141 9.36 11.07 4.62
N PHE A 142 9.23 12.25 4.05
CA PHE A 142 9.50 12.49 2.64
C PHE A 142 10.99 12.47 2.30
N GLY A 143 11.86 13.01 3.14
CA GLY A 143 13.31 12.96 2.95
C GLY A 143 13.87 11.54 3.05
N ASP A 144 13.46 10.77 4.05
CA ASP A 144 13.88 9.38 4.23
C ASP A 144 13.32 8.48 3.11
N ARG A 145 12.10 8.74 2.65
CA ARG A 145 11.46 8.06 1.51
C ARG A 145 12.25 8.26 0.20
N GLU A 146 12.83 9.43 0.00
CA GLU A 146 13.55 9.77 -1.23
C GLU A 146 14.68 8.79 -1.55
N VAL A 147 15.35 8.27 -0.53
CA VAL A 147 16.42 7.28 -0.68
C VAL A 147 15.89 6.01 -1.37
N TRP A 148 14.71 5.53 -0.98
CA TRP A 148 14.07 4.34 -1.53
C TRP A 148 13.45 4.57 -2.91
N VAL A 149 12.88 5.74 -3.14
CA VAL A 149 12.38 6.16 -4.45
C VAL A 149 13.50 6.23 -5.50
N THR A 150 14.69 6.69 -5.10
CA THR A 150 15.88 6.71 -5.97
C THR A 150 16.31 5.29 -6.37
N ILE A 151 16.20 4.30 -5.47
CA ILE A 151 16.47 2.89 -5.79
C ILE A 151 15.42 2.37 -6.79
N LEU A 152 14.13 2.66 -6.58
CA LEU A 152 13.07 2.30 -7.54
C LEU A 152 13.32 2.92 -8.91
N GLU A 153 13.71 4.18 -8.96
CA GLU A 153 14.04 4.87 -10.20
C GLU A 153 15.21 4.20 -10.93
N ALA A 154 16.28 3.89 -10.20
CA ALA A 154 17.45 3.20 -10.77
C ALA A 154 17.10 1.81 -11.32
N LEU A 155 16.23 1.05 -10.60
CA LEU A 155 15.80 -0.29 -10.99
C LEU A 155 14.81 -0.26 -12.15
N THR A 156 13.80 0.60 -12.08
CA THR A 156 12.63 0.54 -12.97
C THR A 156 12.65 1.63 -14.07
N GLY A 157 13.36 2.72 -13.83
CA GLY A 157 13.40 3.90 -14.69
C GLY A 157 12.28 4.91 -14.40
N ALA A 158 11.51 4.72 -13.32
CA ALA A 158 10.44 5.62 -12.91
C ALA A 158 10.41 5.75 -11.38
N ARG A 159 10.13 6.96 -10.90
CA ARG A 159 10.02 7.28 -9.47
C ARG A 159 8.67 6.85 -8.89
N VAL A 160 7.65 6.87 -9.73
CA VAL A 160 6.25 6.54 -9.40
C VAL A 160 5.66 5.79 -10.60
N THR A 161 4.70 4.87 -10.37
CA THR A 161 4.10 4.05 -11.45
C THR A 161 5.17 3.34 -12.28
N ASN A 162 5.82 2.40 -11.62
CA ASN A 162 7.08 1.82 -12.06
C ASN A 162 6.96 0.87 -13.27
N SER A 163 5.81 0.22 -13.47
CA SER A 163 5.52 -0.72 -14.55
C SER A 163 6.67 -1.72 -14.77
N TYR A 164 7.20 -2.25 -13.66
CA TYR A 164 8.42 -3.05 -13.65
C TYR A 164 8.16 -4.52 -13.91
N ILE A 165 7.09 -5.06 -13.32
CA ILE A 165 6.72 -6.46 -13.39
C ILE A 165 5.85 -6.67 -14.63
N ILE A 166 6.22 -7.65 -15.43
CA ILE A 166 5.49 -8.03 -16.65
C ILE A 166 5.19 -9.53 -16.64
N PRO A 167 4.19 -10.00 -17.37
CA PRO A 167 3.92 -11.44 -17.47
C PRO A 167 5.16 -12.23 -17.86
N GLY A 168 5.49 -13.24 -17.07
CA GLY A 168 6.66 -14.09 -17.23
C GLY A 168 7.95 -13.58 -16.59
N GLY A 169 7.96 -12.41 -15.91
CA GLY A 169 9.17 -11.94 -15.24
C GLY A 169 9.19 -10.45 -14.90
N VAL A 170 10.34 -9.81 -15.16
CA VAL A 170 10.60 -8.39 -14.91
C VAL A 170 11.29 -7.73 -16.09
N ARG A 171 11.16 -6.39 -16.20
CA ARG A 171 11.69 -5.62 -17.34
C ARG A 171 13.18 -5.41 -17.34
N ARG A 172 13.81 -5.43 -16.19
CA ARG A 172 15.26 -5.13 -16.02
C ARG A 172 15.82 -5.96 -14.89
N ASP A 173 17.09 -6.29 -15.01
CA ASP A 173 17.86 -6.90 -13.94
C ASP A 173 18.42 -5.84 -12.98
N ILE A 174 18.80 -6.30 -11.78
CA ILE A 174 19.45 -5.46 -10.78
C ILE A 174 20.96 -5.38 -11.07
N SER A 175 21.53 -4.18 -11.00
CA SER A 175 22.97 -3.97 -11.14
C SER A 175 23.69 -3.98 -9.80
N PRO A 176 25.00 -4.24 -9.77
CA PRO A 176 25.80 -4.12 -8.54
C PRO A 176 25.70 -2.73 -7.90
N ALA A 177 25.57 -1.67 -8.72
CA ALA A 177 25.39 -0.31 -8.21
C ALA A 177 24.08 -0.15 -7.43
N ILE A 178 22.97 -0.74 -7.89
CA ILE A 178 21.68 -0.71 -7.18
C ILE A 178 21.78 -1.48 -5.87
N MET A 179 22.48 -2.63 -5.85
CA MET A 179 22.70 -3.40 -4.62
C MET A 179 23.48 -2.58 -3.58
N GLU A 180 24.53 -1.89 -4.01
CA GLU A 180 25.31 -1.02 -3.12
C GLU A 180 24.51 0.18 -2.61
N MET A 181 23.68 0.80 -3.46
CA MET A 181 22.74 1.84 -3.04
C MET A 181 21.77 1.31 -1.99
N THR A 182 21.26 0.10 -2.18
CA THR A 182 20.31 -0.53 -1.24
C THR A 182 20.95 -0.82 0.12
N LYS A 183 22.20 -1.30 0.17
CA LYS A 183 22.93 -1.49 1.42
C LYS A 183 23.07 -0.17 2.21
N LYS A 184 23.48 0.90 1.53
CA LYS A 184 23.57 2.24 2.14
C LYS A 184 22.21 2.76 2.63
N ALA A 185 21.15 2.49 1.88
CA ALA A 185 19.78 2.87 2.25
C ALA A 185 19.33 2.11 3.51
N ILE A 186 19.63 0.82 3.63
CA ILE A 186 19.33 0.01 4.81
C ILE A 186 20.04 0.58 6.04
N ASP A 187 21.35 0.81 5.97
CA ASP A 187 22.13 1.36 7.08
C ASP A 187 21.63 2.75 7.50
N TYR A 188 21.25 3.58 6.54
CA TYR A 188 20.68 4.90 6.80
C TYR A 188 19.31 4.76 7.48
N THR A 189 18.41 3.94 6.92
CA THR A 189 17.04 3.81 7.41
C THR A 189 16.99 3.20 8.81
N ARG A 190 17.82 2.20 9.14
CA ARG A 190 17.89 1.62 10.50
C ARG A 190 18.17 2.68 11.57
N ARG A 191 19.11 3.59 11.31
CA ARG A 191 19.38 4.71 12.22
C ARG A 191 18.18 5.64 12.34
N LYS A 192 17.50 5.91 11.21
CA LYS A 192 16.31 6.76 11.18
C LYS A 192 15.10 6.14 11.88
N LEU A 193 14.93 4.82 11.83
CA LEU A 193 13.85 4.16 12.59
C LEU A 193 13.99 4.37 14.11
N GLU A 194 15.21 4.44 14.63
CA GLU A 194 15.45 4.78 16.03
C GLU A 194 15.02 6.23 16.33
N ASP A 195 15.34 7.19 15.44
CA ASP A 195 14.92 8.57 15.56
C ASP A 195 13.39 8.68 15.53
N TRP A 196 12.72 7.98 14.61
CA TRP A 196 11.26 7.90 14.52
C TRP A 196 10.64 7.39 15.83
N ARG A 197 11.20 6.33 16.44
CA ARG A 197 10.72 5.83 17.73
C ARG A 197 10.89 6.85 18.84
N LYS A 198 12.11 7.40 19.02
CA LYS A 198 12.46 8.26 20.15
C LYS A 198 11.83 9.65 20.04
N ILE A 199 11.89 10.27 18.86
CA ILE A 199 11.53 11.69 18.68
C ILE A 199 10.07 11.85 18.30
N PHE A 200 9.50 10.90 17.54
CA PHE A 200 8.10 10.98 17.12
C PHE A 200 7.19 10.13 18.03
N PHE A 201 7.27 8.80 17.96
CA PHE A 201 6.30 7.95 18.65
C PHE A 201 6.38 8.00 20.19
N TYR A 202 7.55 8.18 20.77
CA TYR A 202 7.70 8.30 22.23
C TYR A 202 7.64 9.75 22.74
N ASN A 203 7.39 10.70 21.85
CA ASN A 203 7.07 12.07 22.24
C ASN A 203 5.75 12.10 23.02
N PRO A 204 5.71 12.70 24.24
CA PRO A 204 4.50 12.70 25.06
C PRO A 204 3.26 13.29 24.35
N THR A 205 3.45 14.35 23.56
CA THR A 205 2.36 14.98 22.81
C THR A 205 1.80 14.06 21.73
N ILE A 206 2.68 13.38 20.98
CA ILE A 206 2.27 12.42 19.94
C ILE A 206 1.61 11.19 20.56
N ARG A 207 2.16 10.68 21.68
CA ARG A 207 1.53 9.57 22.42
C ARG A 207 0.13 9.94 22.87
N ALA A 208 -0.06 11.11 23.47
CA ALA A 208 -1.39 11.57 23.91
C ALA A 208 -2.41 11.67 22.75
N ARG A 209 -1.94 11.83 21.51
CA ARG A 209 -2.79 11.89 20.30
C ARG A 209 -3.03 10.54 19.64
N LEU A 210 -2.28 9.50 19.99
CA LEU A 210 -2.32 8.19 19.33
C LEU A 210 -2.65 7.04 20.28
N GLU A 211 -2.18 7.11 21.53
CA GLU A 211 -2.36 6.06 22.55
C GLU A 211 -3.82 6.06 23.03
N ASN A 212 -4.45 4.88 22.97
CA ASN A 212 -5.88 4.69 23.25
C ASN A 212 -6.84 5.49 22.32
N VAL A 213 -6.36 5.98 21.17
CA VAL A 213 -7.19 6.67 20.18
C VAL A 213 -7.50 5.74 19.01
N GLY A 214 -8.79 5.65 18.65
CA GLY A 214 -9.28 4.81 17.57
C GLY A 214 -8.97 3.33 17.82
N VAL A 215 -9.25 2.84 19.02
CA VAL A 215 -8.99 1.45 19.42
C VAL A 215 -9.89 0.48 18.68
N MET A 216 -9.28 -0.45 17.95
CA MET A 216 -9.96 -1.55 17.26
C MET A 216 -9.52 -2.86 17.90
N THR A 217 -10.42 -3.52 18.63
CA THR A 217 -10.12 -4.82 19.26
C THR A 217 -9.93 -5.90 18.20
N LYS A 218 -9.32 -7.02 18.58
CA LYS A 218 -9.10 -8.16 17.68
C LYS A 218 -10.41 -8.65 17.04
N GLU A 219 -11.47 -8.75 17.84
CA GLU A 219 -12.78 -9.23 17.40
C GLU A 219 -13.37 -8.26 16.36
N LYS A 220 -13.35 -6.97 16.67
CA LYS A 220 -13.81 -5.92 15.74
C LYS A 220 -12.98 -5.85 14.47
N ALA A 221 -11.66 -6.03 14.56
CA ALA A 221 -10.79 -6.03 13.39
C ALA A 221 -11.14 -7.15 12.42
N ILE A 222 -11.45 -8.34 12.93
CA ILE A 222 -11.90 -9.49 12.13
C ILE A 222 -13.31 -9.25 11.58
N GLU A 223 -14.25 -8.83 12.43
CA GLU A 223 -15.64 -8.56 12.04
C GLU A 223 -15.75 -7.50 10.95
N TRP A 224 -14.95 -6.44 11.05
CA TRP A 224 -14.98 -5.32 10.11
C TRP A 224 -14.11 -5.55 8.87
N GLY A 225 -13.46 -6.71 8.77
CA GLY A 225 -12.64 -7.08 7.62
C GLY A 225 -11.36 -6.25 7.48
N ALA A 226 -10.77 -5.84 8.59
CA ALA A 226 -9.51 -5.11 8.60
C ALA A 226 -8.38 -5.94 7.98
N VAL A 227 -7.40 -5.28 7.37
CA VAL A 227 -6.26 -5.90 6.71
C VAL A 227 -4.96 -5.16 7.02
N GLY A 228 -3.84 -5.82 6.76
CA GLY A 228 -2.50 -5.23 6.81
C GLY A 228 -2.09 -4.74 8.20
N PRO A 229 -1.32 -3.64 8.28
CA PRO A 229 -0.84 -3.08 9.54
C PRO A 229 -1.95 -2.77 10.54
N ASN A 230 -3.15 -2.40 10.07
CA ASN A 230 -4.28 -2.11 10.93
C ASN A 230 -4.82 -3.37 11.63
N LEU A 231 -4.86 -4.50 10.92
CA LEU A 231 -5.24 -5.80 11.47
C LEU A 231 -4.16 -6.31 12.46
N ARG A 232 -2.89 -6.20 12.07
CA ARG A 232 -1.74 -6.63 12.90
C ARG A 232 -1.59 -5.80 14.17
N ALA A 233 -1.92 -4.52 14.14
CA ALA A 233 -1.98 -3.68 15.33
C ALA A 233 -3.06 -4.13 16.34
N SER A 234 -4.06 -4.89 15.90
CA SER A 234 -5.16 -5.43 16.70
C SER A 234 -4.96 -6.90 17.12
N GLY A 235 -3.74 -7.44 17.04
CA GLY A 235 -3.40 -8.76 17.56
C GLY A 235 -3.60 -9.93 16.62
N VAL A 236 -3.77 -9.70 15.31
CA VAL A 236 -3.97 -10.78 14.32
C VAL A 236 -2.73 -10.92 13.44
N PRO A 237 -1.98 -12.04 13.52
CA PRO A 237 -0.74 -12.25 12.77
C PRO A 237 -1.01 -12.73 11.34
N PHE A 238 -1.85 -12.05 10.58
CA PHE A 238 -2.15 -12.39 9.19
C PHE A 238 -1.32 -11.54 8.22
N ASP A 239 -0.65 -12.22 7.29
CA ASP A 239 0.12 -11.61 6.21
C ASP A 239 0.16 -12.55 5.00
N VAL A 240 -0.31 -12.09 3.84
CA VAL A 240 -0.40 -12.92 2.62
C VAL A 240 0.96 -13.48 2.20
N ARG A 241 2.07 -12.79 2.51
CA ARG A 241 3.43 -13.27 2.22
C ARG A 241 3.80 -14.56 2.98
N LYS A 242 3.17 -14.82 4.14
CA LYS A 242 3.36 -16.02 4.97
C LYS A 242 2.23 -17.04 4.79
N ASP A 243 0.98 -16.58 4.71
CA ASP A 243 -0.19 -17.46 4.68
C ASP A 243 -0.47 -18.03 3.27
N GLU A 244 -0.21 -17.26 2.22
CA GLU A 244 -0.28 -17.68 0.81
C GLU A 244 0.98 -17.21 0.06
N PRO A 245 2.18 -17.80 0.31
CA PRO A 245 3.44 -17.31 -0.24
C PRO A 245 3.44 -17.20 -1.76
N TYR A 246 3.95 -16.10 -2.25
CA TYR A 246 4.10 -15.79 -3.67
C TYR A 246 5.50 -15.21 -3.94
N ALA A 247 5.89 -15.09 -5.21
CA ALA A 247 7.23 -14.66 -5.61
C ALA A 247 8.30 -15.46 -4.85
N ALA A 248 9.29 -14.84 -4.22
CA ALA A 248 10.34 -15.52 -3.47
C ALA A 248 10.05 -15.65 -1.96
N TYR A 249 8.87 -15.23 -1.47
CA TYR A 249 8.62 -15.15 -0.02
C TYR A 249 8.65 -16.48 0.72
N SER A 250 8.40 -17.61 0.05
CA SER A 250 8.53 -18.95 0.64
C SER A 250 9.97 -19.30 1.02
N SER A 251 10.96 -18.66 0.38
CA SER A 251 12.40 -18.89 0.61
C SER A 251 13.05 -17.83 1.50
N LEU A 252 12.27 -16.86 2.00
CA LEU A 252 12.75 -15.71 2.77
C LEU A 252 12.28 -15.79 4.22
N ASP A 253 13.20 -15.52 5.14
CA ASP A 253 12.92 -15.50 6.58
C ASP A 253 12.63 -14.07 7.06
N PHE A 254 11.44 -13.89 7.65
CA PHE A 254 10.99 -12.65 8.26
C PHE A 254 9.87 -12.93 9.28
N GLU A 255 9.66 -12.01 10.17
CA GLU A 255 8.61 -12.07 11.18
C GLU A 255 7.44 -11.17 10.80
N ILE A 256 6.25 -11.47 11.34
CA ILE A 256 5.06 -10.61 11.21
C ILE A 256 4.97 -9.77 12.50
N PRO A 257 5.20 -8.47 12.45
CA PRO A 257 5.03 -7.60 13.61
C PRO A 257 3.57 -7.53 14.03
N VAL A 258 3.30 -7.78 15.31
CA VAL A 258 1.94 -7.78 15.87
C VAL A 258 1.91 -7.03 17.18
N TYR A 259 0.94 -6.14 17.33
CA TYR A 259 0.61 -5.44 18.55
C TYR A 259 -0.81 -5.80 18.98
N LYS A 260 -1.18 -5.55 20.23
CA LYS A 260 -2.49 -5.93 20.78
C LYS A 260 -3.37 -4.75 21.15
N GLU A 261 -2.78 -3.57 21.20
CA GLU A 261 -3.42 -2.34 21.68
C GLU A 261 -4.49 -1.84 20.69
N GLY A 262 -4.34 -2.10 19.40
CA GLY A 262 -5.31 -1.76 18.36
C GLY A 262 -5.53 -0.26 18.15
N ASP A 263 -4.71 0.59 18.74
CA ASP A 263 -4.80 2.05 18.71
C ASP A 263 -3.94 2.69 17.60
N GLY A 264 -3.96 4.01 17.54
CA GLY A 264 -3.17 4.77 16.56
C GLY A 264 -1.67 4.58 16.74
N LEU A 265 -1.20 4.42 17.99
CA LEU A 265 0.21 4.21 18.30
C LEU A 265 0.68 2.84 17.78
N ALA A 266 -0.08 1.79 18.11
CA ALA A 266 0.21 0.43 17.65
C ALA A 266 0.26 0.35 16.12
N ARG A 267 -0.69 0.98 15.42
CA ARG A 267 -0.70 1.04 13.95
C ARG A 267 0.55 1.70 13.36
N GLY A 268 1.05 2.75 14.02
CA GLY A 268 2.31 3.40 13.62
C GLY A 268 3.54 2.52 13.86
N LEU A 269 3.61 1.88 15.04
CA LEU A 269 4.74 1.02 15.43
C LEU A 269 4.84 -0.24 14.56
N VAL A 270 3.70 -0.87 14.21
CA VAL A 270 3.69 -1.99 13.25
C VAL A 270 4.41 -1.62 11.95
N ARG A 271 4.17 -0.41 11.41
CA ARG A 271 4.81 0.03 10.15
C ARG A 271 6.32 0.22 10.29
N LEU A 272 6.79 0.69 11.46
CA LEU A 272 8.23 0.76 11.72
C LEU A 272 8.87 -0.63 11.76
N ASP A 273 8.22 -1.58 12.42
CA ASP A 273 8.73 -2.95 12.52
C ASP A 273 8.66 -3.68 11.17
N GLU A 274 7.62 -3.43 10.37
CA GLU A 274 7.52 -3.97 9.01
C GLU A 274 8.64 -3.44 8.10
N MET A 275 9.07 -2.19 8.24
CA MET A 275 10.22 -1.67 7.49
C MET A 275 11.50 -2.40 7.88
N GLU A 276 11.71 -2.73 9.16
CA GLU A 276 12.86 -3.54 9.58
C GLU A 276 12.81 -4.95 8.98
N GLN A 277 11.63 -5.58 8.95
CA GLN A 277 11.49 -6.88 8.29
C GLN A 277 11.72 -6.79 6.78
N SER A 278 11.25 -5.73 6.14
CA SER A 278 11.53 -5.49 4.71
C SER A 278 13.03 -5.34 4.43
N MET A 279 13.78 -4.66 5.31
CA MET A 279 15.23 -4.54 5.18
C MET A 279 15.93 -5.90 5.37
N ARG A 280 15.48 -6.74 6.33
CA ARG A 280 15.99 -8.12 6.49
C ARG A 280 15.75 -8.97 5.24
N ILE A 281 14.58 -8.84 4.62
CA ILE A 281 14.24 -9.51 3.35
C ILE A 281 15.20 -9.04 2.24
N LEU A 282 15.41 -7.74 2.10
CA LEU A 282 16.30 -7.17 1.08
C LEU A 282 17.75 -7.65 1.25
N GLU A 283 18.26 -7.75 2.48
CA GLU A 283 19.58 -8.30 2.77
C GLU A 283 19.72 -9.76 2.33
N GLN A 284 18.72 -10.60 2.61
CA GLN A 284 18.69 -12.00 2.18
C GLN A 284 18.65 -12.09 0.65
N ILE A 285 17.79 -11.32 -0.02
CA ILE A 285 17.72 -11.30 -1.48
C ILE A 285 19.06 -10.90 -2.10
N MET A 286 19.72 -9.87 -1.59
CA MET A 286 21.01 -9.42 -2.13
C MET A 286 22.14 -10.44 -1.89
N LYS A 287 22.06 -11.25 -0.84
CA LYS A 287 23.02 -12.31 -0.54
C LYS A 287 22.80 -13.54 -1.41
N ASP A 288 21.56 -13.96 -1.56
CA ASP A 288 21.18 -15.27 -2.10
C ASP A 288 20.47 -15.15 -3.47
N LEU A 289 20.66 -14.03 -4.21
CA LEU A 289 20.05 -13.80 -5.51
C LEU A 289 20.49 -14.85 -6.54
N PRO A 290 19.60 -15.75 -7.01
CA PRO A 290 19.98 -16.79 -7.96
C PRO A 290 20.43 -16.20 -9.29
N GLU A 291 21.33 -16.92 -9.98
CA GLU A 291 21.67 -16.65 -11.37
C GLU A 291 20.54 -17.12 -12.31
N GLY A 292 20.52 -16.60 -13.52
CA GLY A 292 19.59 -17.07 -14.56
C GLY A 292 18.81 -15.95 -15.25
N ASN A 293 17.78 -16.36 -15.97
CA ASN A 293 16.93 -15.45 -16.75
C ASN A 293 15.98 -14.63 -15.85
N ILE A 294 15.69 -13.43 -16.28
CA ILE A 294 14.70 -12.54 -15.66
C ILE A 294 13.32 -12.60 -16.31
N LEU A 295 13.18 -13.44 -17.35
CA LEU A 295 11.95 -13.56 -18.12
C LEU A 295 11.81 -15.00 -18.66
N SER A 296 10.60 -15.51 -18.64
CA SER A 296 10.25 -16.88 -19.07
C SER A 296 10.47 -17.11 -20.56
N ASP A 297 11.19 -18.16 -20.91
CA ASP A 297 11.39 -18.57 -22.31
C ASP A 297 10.06 -18.97 -22.97
N ARG A 298 9.13 -19.53 -22.20
CA ARG A 298 7.80 -19.90 -22.69
C ARG A 298 7.00 -18.68 -23.12
N PHE A 299 7.12 -17.60 -22.39
CA PHE A 299 6.48 -16.33 -22.73
C PHE A 299 7.05 -15.76 -24.05
N PHE A 300 8.38 -15.85 -24.24
CA PHE A 300 9.04 -15.43 -25.48
C PHE A 300 8.71 -16.27 -26.71
N LYS A 301 8.48 -17.57 -26.55
CA LYS A 301 8.09 -18.44 -27.66
C LYS A 301 6.74 -18.06 -28.28
N GLN A 302 5.91 -17.34 -27.57
CA GLN A 302 4.66 -16.77 -28.08
C GLN A 302 4.86 -15.45 -28.85
N ILE A 303 6.09 -14.88 -28.82
CA ILE A 303 6.46 -13.66 -29.52
C ILE A 303 7.10 -14.05 -30.89
N PRO A 304 6.67 -13.47 -32.01
CA PRO A 304 7.30 -13.75 -33.31
C PRO A 304 8.82 -13.47 -33.26
N PRO A 305 9.69 -14.43 -33.67
CA PRO A 305 11.14 -14.35 -33.43
C PRO A 305 11.87 -13.22 -34.16
N ILE A 306 11.27 -12.65 -35.18
CA ILE A 306 11.92 -11.69 -36.10
C ILE A 306 12.31 -10.34 -35.47
N ARG A 307 11.67 -9.96 -34.35
CA ARG A 307 11.92 -8.65 -33.73
C ARG A 307 12.75 -8.70 -32.43
N LEU A 308 12.89 -9.87 -31.84
CA LEU A 308 13.62 -10.02 -30.55
C LEU A 308 15.13 -10.02 -30.73
N LYS A 309 15.64 -10.66 -31.78
CA LYS A 309 17.08 -10.85 -32.01
C LYS A 309 17.83 -9.51 -32.09
N LYS A 310 17.20 -8.47 -32.66
CA LYS A 310 17.77 -7.15 -32.82
C LYS A 310 17.83 -6.31 -31.52
N TYR A 311 17.01 -6.65 -30.53
CA TYR A 311 16.94 -5.92 -29.24
C TYR A 311 17.69 -6.63 -28.10
N TRP A 312 18.08 -7.91 -28.31
CA TRP A 312 18.70 -8.71 -27.27
C TRP A 312 20.24 -8.62 -27.24
N GLU A 313 20.85 -8.40 -28.39
CA GLU A 313 22.29 -8.33 -28.55
C GLU A 313 22.82 -6.94 -28.10
N GLY A 314 22.87 -6.70 -26.79
CA GLY A 314 23.63 -5.59 -26.21
C GLY A 314 22.87 -4.51 -25.45
N GLN A 315 21.58 -4.65 -25.18
CA GLN A 315 20.85 -3.68 -24.36
C GLN A 315 20.03 -4.37 -23.25
N HIS A 316 20.26 -3.98 -22.01
CA HIS A 316 19.49 -4.42 -20.81
C HIS A 316 18.04 -3.88 -20.76
N ARG A 317 17.49 -3.41 -21.87
CA ARG A 317 16.11 -2.88 -21.98
C ARG A 317 15.27 -3.76 -22.90
N ILE A 318 14.28 -4.43 -22.33
CA ILE A 318 13.24 -5.09 -23.10
C ILE A 318 12.19 -4.03 -23.46
N VAL A 319 12.25 -3.54 -24.70
CA VAL A 319 11.16 -2.77 -25.31
C VAL A 319 10.39 -3.73 -26.20
N LEU A 320 9.12 -4.01 -25.93
CA LEU A 320 8.28 -4.92 -26.68
C LEU A 320 7.16 -4.16 -27.45
N PRO A 321 7.50 -3.29 -28.44
CA PRO A 321 6.45 -2.61 -29.20
C PRO A 321 5.79 -3.59 -30.17
N GLY A 322 4.49 -3.57 -30.27
CA GLY A 322 3.71 -4.36 -31.23
C GLY A 322 3.28 -5.77 -30.76
N TYR A 323 4.05 -6.43 -29.91
CA TYR A 323 3.63 -7.69 -29.29
C TYR A 323 2.45 -7.50 -28.34
N TYR A 324 2.46 -6.41 -27.59
CA TYR A 324 1.42 -6.09 -26.63
C TYR A 324 0.00 -6.02 -27.23
N ALA A 325 -0.11 -5.65 -28.49
CA ALA A 325 -1.40 -5.57 -29.17
C ALA A 325 -1.98 -6.95 -29.58
N SER A 326 -1.11 -7.97 -29.71
CA SER A 326 -1.47 -9.31 -30.15
C SER A 326 -1.59 -10.33 -29.00
N PHE A 327 -1.24 -9.95 -27.78
CA PHE A 327 -1.30 -10.83 -26.62
C PHE A 327 -2.75 -11.19 -26.28
N ARG A 328 -3.04 -12.49 -26.28
CA ARG A 328 -4.39 -13.06 -26.04
C ARG A 328 -4.26 -14.24 -25.10
N PRO A 329 -4.53 -14.05 -23.81
CA PRO A 329 -4.64 -15.16 -22.87
C PRO A 329 -5.75 -16.11 -23.29
N PRO A 330 -5.65 -17.42 -22.99
CA PRO A 330 -6.75 -18.35 -23.25
C PRO A 330 -7.99 -17.96 -22.43
N LYS A 331 -9.14 -18.52 -22.80
CA LYS A 331 -10.36 -18.41 -21.99
C LYS A 331 -10.10 -19.03 -20.61
N GLY A 332 -10.52 -18.32 -19.59
CA GLY A 332 -10.36 -18.75 -18.19
C GLY A 332 -10.49 -17.62 -17.22
N GLU A 333 -10.40 -17.95 -15.96
CA GLU A 333 -10.44 -17.00 -14.86
C GLU A 333 -9.35 -17.33 -13.83
N ALA A 334 -8.88 -16.32 -13.16
CA ALA A 334 -7.90 -16.47 -12.08
C ALA A 334 -8.03 -15.37 -11.04
N SER A 335 -7.63 -15.69 -9.82
CA SER A 335 -7.46 -14.74 -8.75
C SER A 335 -6.02 -14.72 -8.25
N SER A 336 -5.61 -13.59 -7.72
CA SER A 336 -4.33 -13.41 -7.04
C SER A 336 -4.49 -12.57 -5.80
N ARG A 337 -3.63 -12.82 -4.81
CA ARG A 337 -3.49 -12.02 -3.59
C ARG A 337 -2.05 -11.62 -3.42
N VAL A 338 -1.83 -10.41 -2.96
CA VAL A 338 -0.53 -9.90 -2.56
C VAL A 338 -0.68 -9.04 -1.30
N GLU A 339 0.33 -9.00 -0.48
CA GLU A 339 0.38 -8.08 0.67
C GLU A 339 0.99 -6.75 0.20
N ALA A 340 0.16 -5.74 -0.02
CA ALA A 340 0.61 -4.38 -0.24
C ALA A 340 1.00 -3.71 1.09
N ALA A 341 1.61 -2.53 1.07
CA ALA A 341 2.01 -1.85 2.30
C ALA A 341 0.82 -1.53 3.24
N ARG A 342 -0.36 -1.31 2.66
CA ARG A 342 -1.61 -1.06 3.42
C ARG A 342 -2.37 -2.33 3.78
N GLY A 343 -1.98 -3.49 3.23
CA GLY A 343 -2.59 -4.80 3.51
C GLY A 343 -2.93 -5.60 2.26
N GLU A 344 -3.77 -6.61 2.44
CA GLU A 344 -4.17 -7.54 1.38
C GLU A 344 -4.83 -6.82 0.20
N LEU A 345 -4.24 -7.02 -0.97
CA LEU A 345 -4.75 -6.62 -2.27
C LEU A 345 -5.16 -7.86 -3.06
N PHE A 346 -6.38 -7.88 -3.55
CA PHE A 346 -6.95 -9.00 -4.31
C PHE A 346 -7.32 -8.59 -5.72
N TYR A 347 -6.97 -9.43 -6.69
CA TYR A 347 -7.42 -9.34 -8.07
C TYR A 347 -8.24 -10.56 -8.48
N TYR A 348 -9.27 -10.32 -9.27
CA TYR A 348 -9.99 -11.34 -10.01
C TYR A 348 -10.08 -10.93 -11.48
N LEU A 349 -9.65 -11.82 -12.35
CA LEU A 349 -9.50 -11.57 -13.77
C LEU A 349 -10.20 -12.66 -14.57
N VAL A 350 -11.01 -12.25 -15.56
CA VAL A 350 -11.69 -13.14 -16.50
C VAL A 350 -11.22 -12.84 -17.93
N SER A 351 -10.80 -13.87 -18.65
CA SER A 351 -10.44 -13.82 -20.07
C SER A 351 -11.44 -14.61 -20.91
N ASP A 352 -11.91 -14.01 -21.97
CA ASP A 352 -12.75 -14.66 -23.00
C ASP A 352 -11.94 -15.12 -24.23
N GLY A 353 -10.60 -14.99 -24.18
CA GLY A 353 -9.70 -15.28 -25.30
C GLY A 353 -9.47 -14.09 -26.23
N SER A 354 -10.07 -12.94 -25.96
CA SER A 354 -9.85 -11.69 -26.70
C SER A 354 -8.55 -11.00 -26.23
N PRO A 355 -8.06 -9.96 -26.95
CA PRO A 355 -6.90 -9.19 -26.51
C PRO A 355 -7.19 -8.28 -25.31
N LYS A 356 -8.41 -8.23 -24.81
CA LYS A 356 -8.86 -7.42 -23.68
C LYS A 356 -9.45 -8.33 -22.62
N PRO A 357 -9.32 -8.01 -21.32
CA PRO A 357 -10.05 -8.74 -20.29
C PRO A 357 -11.57 -8.61 -20.48
N PHE A 358 -12.28 -9.70 -20.27
CA PHE A 358 -13.74 -9.64 -20.13
C PHE A 358 -14.14 -8.92 -18.85
N ARG A 359 -13.43 -9.20 -17.74
CA ARG A 359 -13.64 -8.54 -16.46
C ARG A 359 -12.34 -8.46 -15.67
N LEU A 360 -12.12 -7.31 -15.03
CA LEU A 360 -11.13 -7.13 -13.97
C LEU A 360 -11.85 -6.60 -12.73
N ARG A 361 -11.60 -7.22 -11.59
CA ARG A 361 -12.03 -6.76 -10.28
C ARG A 361 -10.81 -6.57 -9.39
N MET A 362 -10.77 -5.45 -8.66
CA MET A 362 -9.75 -5.15 -7.67
C MET A 362 -10.41 -4.93 -6.31
N ILE A 363 -9.92 -5.58 -5.26
CA ILE A 363 -10.30 -5.29 -3.88
C ILE A 363 -9.04 -4.82 -3.18
N THR A 364 -8.98 -3.52 -2.94
CA THR A 364 -7.81 -2.85 -2.38
C THR A 364 -7.90 -2.75 -0.86
N PRO A 365 -6.77 -2.64 -0.15
CA PRO A 365 -6.77 -2.48 1.31
C PRO A 365 -7.63 -1.30 1.78
N SER A 366 -7.46 -0.12 1.18
CA SER A 366 -8.22 1.07 1.59
C SER A 366 -9.73 0.91 1.39
N TYR A 367 -10.16 0.20 0.34
CA TYR A 367 -11.58 -0.09 0.14
C TYR A 367 -12.17 -0.95 1.28
N ARG A 368 -11.42 -1.96 1.74
CA ARG A 368 -11.84 -2.81 2.86
C ARG A 368 -11.93 -2.03 4.17
N MET A 369 -11.07 -1.03 4.34
CA MET A 369 -10.95 -0.26 5.59
C MET A 369 -12.04 0.83 5.76
N ILE A 370 -12.85 1.13 4.75
CA ILE A 370 -13.90 2.17 4.81
C ILE A 370 -14.84 1.94 5.98
N TYR A 371 -15.35 0.70 6.12
CA TYR A 371 -16.30 0.37 7.16
C TYR A 371 -15.67 0.48 8.57
N ALA A 372 -14.48 -0.10 8.75
CA ALA A 372 -13.77 -0.01 10.02
C ALA A 372 -13.48 1.43 10.43
N PHE A 373 -13.05 2.27 9.48
CA PHE A 373 -12.79 3.68 9.72
C PHE A 373 -14.07 4.42 10.17
N LYS A 374 -15.19 4.21 9.46
CA LYS A 374 -16.49 4.78 9.85
C LYS A 374 -16.87 4.40 11.29
N GLN A 375 -16.71 3.12 11.66
CA GLN A 375 -17.09 2.65 12.99
C GLN A 375 -16.21 3.22 14.10
N LEU A 376 -14.93 3.46 13.83
CA LEU A 376 -13.99 4.03 14.82
C LEU A 376 -14.20 5.53 15.05
N LEU A 377 -14.84 6.23 14.13
CA LEU A 377 -15.18 7.64 14.34
C LEU A 377 -16.33 7.81 15.33
N LYS A 378 -17.28 6.86 15.39
CA LYS A 378 -18.43 6.94 16.29
C LYS A 378 -18.00 6.85 17.76
N GLY A 379 -18.41 7.82 18.55
CA GLY A 379 -18.05 7.95 19.96
C GLY A 379 -16.65 8.54 20.20
N SER A 380 -15.88 8.86 19.15
CA SER A 380 -14.60 9.53 19.29
C SER A 380 -14.78 11.05 19.37
N ARG A 381 -13.76 11.76 19.85
CA ARG A 381 -13.74 13.21 19.76
C ARG A 381 -13.49 13.66 18.32
N PHE A 382 -14.11 14.76 17.92
CA PHE A 382 -13.86 15.33 16.58
C PHE A 382 -12.36 15.63 16.36
N ALA A 383 -11.64 16.09 17.39
CA ALA A 383 -10.21 16.31 17.32
C ALA A 383 -9.40 15.04 17.02
N ASP A 384 -9.92 13.86 17.33
CA ASP A 384 -9.23 12.57 17.08
C ASP A 384 -9.44 12.03 15.67
N LEU A 385 -10.35 12.61 14.87
CA LEU A 385 -10.61 12.22 13.49
C LEU A 385 -9.30 12.15 12.69
N VAL A 386 -8.46 13.17 12.77
CA VAL A 386 -7.18 13.22 12.02
C VAL A 386 -6.16 12.21 12.54
N SER A 387 -6.19 11.87 13.83
CA SER A 387 -5.34 10.83 14.44
C SER A 387 -5.75 9.44 13.96
N VAL A 388 -7.05 9.16 13.94
CA VAL A 388 -7.60 7.90 13.41
C VAL A 388 -7.30 7.80 11.93
N TYR A 389 -7.64 8.82 11.14
CA TYR A 389 -7.41 8.84 9.69
C TYR A 389 -5.94 8.62 9.34
N GLY A 390 -5.03 9.42 9.92
CA GLY A 390 -3.59 9.34 9.65
C GLY A 390 -2.97 8.01 10.08
N SER A 391 -3.40 7.45 11.22
CA SER A 391 -2.89 6.16 11.70
C SER A 391 -3.37 4.96 10.87
N PHE A 392 -4.54 5.08 10.21
CA PHE A 392 -5.03 4.08 9.26
C PHE A 392 -4.22 4.03 7.97
N ASP A 393 -3.53 5.12 7.63
CA ASP A 393 -2.88 5.29 6.32
C ASP A 393 -3.87 5.06 5.17
N TYR A 394 -5.10 5.54 5.35
CA TYR A 394 -6.15 5.41 4.35
C TYR A 394 -5.83 6.25 3.12
N PHE A 395 -5.93 5.64 1.93
CA PHE A 395 -5.64 6.31 0.68
C PHE A 395 -6.89 6.33 -0.23
N PRO A 396 -7.64 7.46 -0.28
CA PRO A 396 -8.91 7.54 -1.03
C PRO A 396 -8.84 7.12 -2.50
N PRO A 397 -7.79 7.49 -3.29
CA PRO A 397 -7.70 7.04 -4.67
C PRO A 397 -7.61 5.52 -4.84
N GLU A 398 -7.06 4.83 -3.84
CA GLU A 398 -7.00 3.36 -3.80
C GLU A 398 -8.39 2.76 -3.51
N ALA A 399 -9.17 3.39 -2.66
CA ALA A 399 -10.53 2.97 -2.36
C ALA A 399 -11.49 3.20 -3.54
N ASP A 400 -11.31 4.29 -4.25
CA ASP A 400 -12.17 4.68 -5.37
C ASP A 400 -11.89 3.91 -6.67
N ARG A 401 -10.65 3.42 -6.91
CA ARG A 401 -10.11 2.63 -8.05
C ARG A 401 -10.69 2.93 -9.45
#